data_6daa1edd02ec704b60cd38990ef8eb89
#
_entry.id   6daa1edd02ec704b60cd38990ef8eb89
#
_cell.length_a   1.000
_cell.length_b   1.000
_cell.length_c   1.000
_cell.angle_alpha   90.00
_cell.angle_beta   90.00
_cell.angle_gamma   90.00
#
_symmetry.space_group_name_H-M   'P 1'
#
loop_
_entity.id
_entity.type
_entity.pdbx_description
1 polymer ?
#
loop_
_entity_poly.entity_id
_entity_poly.type
_entity_poly.pdbx_seq_one_letter_code
_entity_poly.pdbx_strand_id
1 'polypeptide(L)'
;MNAVRRAQAAVAALAVTATAGCAGAGAIGGSENTLVVAIVANPQMQDAIELSERFEEENPDIDLDFVTLPENESRAKITASVATGGGEFDVVMISNFETPQWADNGWLVDLQPYIDQTEGYDAEDFIPSIREALSHEGDMYSVPFYGESSFLVYREDLFQQAGLTMPEQPTWQEIRDLAAELHDPENGMTGICLRGLPGWGENLAPMNTVVNTFGGQWFDEEWNARLDSEEFREATKFYVDMVQDYGIPGAAAAGYGECITRYSQGQAAMWYDATAMVSTVESPQDSVVVGKNGYAPAPVVETDASGWLYSWSLAIPESSDKADDAWKFISWVTDKDYIELVGNELGWERVPPGSRQSTYELPEYQEIAEAYAQPTLDSLSTASQEQTMVEPVPYPGIQFVGIPEFQDLGTRVSQQISAAIAGQISVDEALEQAQRYAESVGESYQEEQ
;
A
#
# COMPACT_ATOMS: atom_id res chain seq x y z
N MET A 1 18.66 -44.27 -63.60
CA MET A 1 19.98 -44.62 -64.13
C MET A 1 21.02 -44.18 -63.09
N ASN A 2 21.65 -45.17 -62.51
CA ASN A 2 23.06 -45.25 -62.01
C ASN A 2 23.50 -44.20 -60.94
N ALA A 3 24.20 -44.53 -59.93
CA ALA A 3 24.73 -45.75 -59.31
C ALA A 3 25.33 -45.35 -57.96
N VAL A 4 25.08 -46.14 -56.99
CA VAL A 4 25.93 -46.70 -55.96
C VAL A 4 27.42 -46.28 -55.99
N ARG A 5 27.92 -45.81 -54.85
CA ARG A 5 29.23 -46.33 -54.29
C ARG A 5 29.31 -46.13 -52.78
N ARG A 6 29.50 -47.25 -52.13
CA ARG A 6 29.91 -47.43 -50.72
C ARG A 6 31.41 -47.06 -50.55
N ALA A 7 31.72 -46.48 -49.39
CA ALA A 7 33.04 -46.63 -48.79
C ALA A 7 32.91 -46.71 -47.28
N GLN A 8 33.34 -47.81 -46.73
CA GLN A 8 33.57 -48.09 -45.30
C GLN A 8 34.92 -47.44 -44.89
N ALA A 9 35.01 -46.91 -43.70
CA ALA A 9 36.14 -47.19 -42.80
C ALA A 9 36.10 -46.32 -41.54
N ALA A 10 36.31 -47.02 -40.53
CA ALA A 10 37.18 -46.93 -39.35
C ALA A 10 36.52 -46.25 -38.10
N VAL A 11 36.24 -47.14 -37.15
CA VAL A 11 36.01 -46.93 -35.74
C VAL A 11 37.29 -46.46 -35.10
N ALA A 12 37.29 -45.30 -34.49
CA ALA A 12 38.25 -44.90 -33.47
C ALA A 12 37.46 -44.54 -32.20
N ALA A 13 37.56 -45.43 -31.22
CA ALA A 13 37.01 -45.24 -29.89
C ALA A 13 37.86 -44.15 -29.15
N LEU A 14 37.28 -42.96 -28.89
CA LEU A 14 37.82 -42.05 -27.90
C LEU A 14 36.89 -42.11 -26.69
N ALA A 15 37.42 -42.60 -25.59
CA ALA A 15 36.77 -42.51 -24.27
C ALA A 15 36.78 -41.04 -23.81
N VAL A 16 35.63 -40.39 -23.84
CA VAL A 16 35.41 -39.10 -23.20
C VAL A 16 34.85 -39.41 -21.83
N THR A 17 35.66 -39.17 -20.81
CA THR A 17 35.24 -39.11 -19.40
C THR A 17 34.24 -37.99 -19.26
N ALA A 18 32.97 -38.31 -19.11
CA ALA A 18 31.92 -37.39 -18.72
C ALA A 18 32.12 -37.00 -17.24
N THR A 19 32.77 -35.88 -16.99
CA THR A 19 32.57 -35.17 -15.73
C THR A 19 31.15 -34.61 -15.73
N ALA A 20 30.26 -35.27 -14.98
CA ALA A 20 28.97 -34.73 -14.65
C ALA A 20 29.20 -33.46 -13.79
N GLY A 21 29.25 -32.29 -14.43
CA GLY A 21 29.05 -31.03 -13.79
C GLY A 21 27.54 -30.94 -13.48
N CYS A 22 27.17 -31.08 -12.21
CA CYS A 22 25.89 -30.57 -11.72
C CYS A 22 25.91 -29.09 -11.98
N ALA A 23 25.26 -28.66 -13.07
CA ALA A 23 24.79 -27.26 -13.16
C ALA A 23 23.71 -27.15 -12.10
N GLY A 24 24.08 -26.69 -10.93
CA GLY A 24 23.15 -26.26 -9.90
C GLY A 24 22.22 -25.24 -10.50
N ALA A 25 20.91 -25.41 -10.31
CA ALA A 25 19.96 -24.34 -10.36
C ALA A 25 20.57 -23.19 -9.54
N GLY A 26 20.72 -22.04 -10.15
CA GLY A 26 21.28 -20.87 -9.48
C GLY A 26 20.47 -20.61 -8.20
N ALA A 27 21.13 -20.84 -7.08
CA ALA A 27 20.67 -20.28 -5.84
C ALA A 27 20.68 -18.76 -6.04
N ILE A 28 19.53 -18.14 -5.92
CA ILE A 28 19.41 -16.72 -5.58
C ILE A 28 19.83 -16.69 -4.10
N GLY A 29 21.13 -16.69 -3.85
CA GLY A 29 21.73 -16.57 -2.54
C GLY A 29 22.84 -15.55 -2.72
N GLY A 30 22.65 -14.36 -2.19
CA GLY A 30 23.68 -13.36 -2.03
C GLY A 30 24.88 -13.93 -1.27
N SER A 31 26.00 -13.20 -1.26
CA SER A 31 27.14 -13.51 -0.38
C SER A 31 26.66 -13.55 1.09
N GLU A 32 27.45 -14.18 1.97
CA GLU A 32 27.14 -14.21 3.43
C GLU A 32 26.81 -12.81 3.99
N ASN A 33 27.27 -11.74 3.33
CA ASN A 33 27.16 -10.35 3.72
C ASN A 33 26.02 -9.58 3.01
N THR A 34 25.27 -10.21 2.09
CA THR A 34 24.21 -9.51 1.36
C THR A 34 22.86 -9.64 2.07
N LEU A 35 22.23 -8.55 2.45
CA LEU A 35 20.82 -8.51 2.89
C LEU A 35 19.90 -8.43 1.68
N VAL A 36 18.96 -9.35 1.59
CA VAL A 36 17.91 -9.33 0.56
C VAL A 36 16.68 -8.62 1.11
N VAL A 37 16.37 -7.45 0.56
CA VAL A 37 15.32 -6.55 1.02
C VAL A 37 14.16 -6.56 0.02
N ALA A 38 13.02 -7.18 0.38
CA ALA A 38 11.83 -7.23 -0.47
C ALA A 38 10.91 -6.04 -0.19
N ILE A 39 10.66 -5.22 -1.20
CA ILE A 39 9.93 -3.97 -1.09
C ILE A 39 8.86 -3.78 -2.18
N VAL A 40 7.91 -2.92 -1.90
CA VAL A 40 6.93 -2.44 -2.89
C VAL A 40 7.53 -1.26 -3.67
N ALA A 41 7.28 -1.23 -4.98
CA ALA A 41 7.69 -0.13 -5.85
C ALA A 41 6.82 1.12 -5.57
N ASN A 42 7.25 1.94 -4.62
CA ASN A 42 6.65 3.24 -4.30
C ASN A 42 7.72 4.34 -4.18
N PRO A 43 7.35 5.62 -4.22
CA PRO A 43 8.32 6.72 -4.21
C PRO A 43 9.25 6.70 -2.99
N GLN A 44 8.74 6.50 -1.78
CA GLN A 44 9.52 6.51 -0.54
C GLN A 44 10.57 5.39 -0.50
N MET A 45 10.24 4.21 -1.05
CA MET A 45 11.22 3.12 -1.14
C MET A 45 12.25 3.35 -2.25
N GLN A 46 11.89 4.07 -3.34
CA GLN A 46 12.89 4.49 -4.34
C GLN A 46 13.91 5.45 -3.74
N ASP A 47 13.46 6.35 -2.85
CA ASP A 47 14.35 7.23 -2.10
C ASP A 47 15.27 6.45 -1.16
N ALA A 48 14.76 5.42 -0.50
CA ALA A 48 15.57 4.54 0.35
C ALA A 48 16.64 3.79 -0.45
N ILE A 49 16.32 3.34 -1.67
CA ILE A 49 17.29 2.72 -2.58
C ILE A 49 18.37 3.76 -3.01
N GLU A 50 17.94 4.97 -3.37
CA GLU A 50 18.87 6.04 -3.81
C GLU A 50 19.86 6.41 -2.71
N LEU A 51 19.42 6.39 -1.45
CA LEU A 51 20.26 6.74 -0.29
C LEU A 51 20.99 5.54 0.34
N SER A 52 20.74 4.31 -0.13
CA SER A 52 21.28 3.08 0.49
C SER A 52 22.82 3.02 0.49
N GLU A 53 23.49 3.66 -0.46
CA GLU A 53 24.96 3.77 -0.46
C GLU A 53 25.49 4.41 0.84
N ARG A 54 24.73 5.29 1.50
CA ARG A 54 25.11 5.88 2.79
C ARG A 54 25.14 4.83 3.91
N PHE A 55 24.15 3.93 3.91
CA PHE A 55 24.14 2.82 4.85
C PHE A 55 25.33 1.87 4.63
N GLU A 56 25.63 1.53 3.38
CA GLU A 56 26.76 0.65 3.03
C GLU A 56 28.13 1.30 3.34
N GLU A 57 28.26 2.63 3.18
CA GLU A 57 29.46 3.37 3.61
C GLU A 57 29.70 3.28 5.12
N GLU A 58 28.64 3.31 5.92
CA GLU A 58 28.67 3.19 7.39
C GLU A 58 28.83 1.73 7.86
N ASN A 59 28.36 0.78 7.03
CA ASN A 59 28.36 -0.67 7.31
C ASN A 59 29.06 -1.46 6.20
N PRO A 60 30.38 -1.31 6.01
CA PRO A 60 31.10 -1.83 4.82
C PRO A 60 31.16 -3.37 4.71
N ASP A 61 30.67 -4.07 5.72
CA ASP A 61 30.52 -5.53 5.73
C ASP A 61 29.11 -5.97 5.32
N ILE A 62 28.19 -5.05 4.96
CA ILE A 62 26.82 -5.35 4.57
C ILE A 62 26.55 -4.77 3.17
N ASP A 63 26.15 -5.62 2.23
CA ASP A 63 25.67 -5.22 0.92
C ASP A 63 24.13 -5.36 0.90
N LEU A 64 23.41 -4.43 0.22
CA LEU A 64 21.96 -4.49 0.07
C LEU A 64 21.55 -4.97 -1.32
N ASP A 65 20.64 -5.94 -1.40
CA ASP A 65 20.03 -6.42 -2.64
C ASP A 65 18.51 -6.21 -2.58
N PHE A 66 18.01 -5.22 -3.30
CA PHE A 66 16.60 -4.85 -3.30
C PHE A 66 15.79 -5.62 -4.34
N VAL A 67 14.80 -6.38 -3.87
CA VAL A 67 13.78 -7.01 -4.72
C VAL A 67 12.57 -6.10 -4.74
N THR A 68 12.46 -5.27 -5.79
CA THR A 68 11.38 -4.30 -5.96
C THR A 68 10.35 -4.82 -6.96
N LEU A 69 9.08 -4.90 -6.53
CA LEU A 69 7.97 -5.39 -7.34
C LEU A 69 6.75 -4.45 -7.21
N PRO A 70 5.84 -4.44 -8.22
CA PRO A 70 4.52 -3.84 -8.07
C PRO A 70 3.78 -4.38 -6.84
N GLU A 71 2.90 -3.59 -6.24
CA GLU A 71 2.29 -3.90 -4.95
C GLU A 71 1.68 -5.30 -4.87
N ASN A 72 0.77 -5.67 -5.79
CA ASN A 72 0.14 -6.99 -5.78
C ASN A 72 1.14 -8.15 -5.90
N GLU A 73 2.18 -7.99 -6.72
CA GLU A 73 3.21 -9.01 -6.92
C GLU A 73 4.12 -9.12 -5.69
N SER A 74 4.50 -7.98 -5.11
CA SER A 74 5.31 -7.91 -3.89
C SER A 74 4.60 -8.58 -2.72
N ARG A 75 3.33 -8.21 -2.46
CA ARG A 75 2.52 -8.82 -1.40
C ARG A 75 2.41 -10.33 -1.55
N ALA A 76 2.06 -10.83 -2.75
CA ALA A 76 1.93 -12.25 -3.01
C ALA A 76 3.26 -13.01 -2.81
N LYS A 77 4.38 -12.44 -3.28
CA LYS A 77 5.69 -13.05 -3.19
C LYS A 77 6.22 -13.07 -1.75
N ILE A 78 6.10 -11.97 -1.03
CA ILE A 78 6.51 -11.87 0.38
C ILE A 78 5.69 -12.84 1.23
N THR A 79 4.35 -12.84 1.11
CA THR A 79 3.47 -13.76 1.84
C THR A 79 3.85 -15.22 1.59
N ALA A 80 4.07 -15.62 0.33
CA ALA A 80 4.44 -16.97 -0.01
C ALA A 80 5.80 -17.39 0.59
N SER A 81 6.79 -16.49 0.58
CA SER A 81 8.12 -16.75 1.15
C SER A 81 8.07 -16.88 2.67
N VAL A 82 7.41 -15.95 3.34
CA VAL A 82 7.32 -15.90 4.81
C VAL A 82 6.49 -17.07 5.34
N ALA A 83 5.30 -17.34 4.79
CA ALA A 83 4.43 -18.43 5.24
C ALA A 83 5.04 -19.83 5.06
N THR A 84 5.97 -20.00 4.12
CA THR A 84 6.66 -21.28 3.91
C THR A 84 7.99 -21.40 4.65
N GLY A 85 8.45 -20.35 5.33
CA GLY A 85 9.77 -20.29 5.94
C GLY A 85 10.89 -20.38 4.90
N GLY A 86 10.68 -19.82 3.69
CA GLY A 86 11.54 -20.01 2.53
C GLY A 86 12.92 -19.38 2.64
N GLY A 87 13.15 -18.44 3.57
CA GLY A 87 14.45 -17.78 3.77
C GLY A 87 14.95 -17.00 2.54
N GLU A 88 14.03 -16.54 1.66
CA GLU A 88 14.39 -15.79 0.45
C GLU A 88 14.75 -14.33 0.78
N PHE A 89 14.17 -13.78 1.84
CA PHE A 89 14.31 -12.39 2.23
C PHE A 89 14.81 -12.25 3.66
N ASP A 90 15.65 -11.25 3.90
CA ASP A 90 16.16 -10.88 5.22
C ASP A 90 15.36 -9.71 5.82
N VAL A 91 14.87 -8.80 4.97
CA VAL A 91 13.95 -7.72 5.34
C VAL A 91 12.77 -7.74 4.39
N VAL A 92 11.58 -7.58 4.92
CA VAL A 92 10.33 -7.53 4.14
C VAL A 92 9.54 -6.27 4.46
N MET A 93 9.02 -5.62 3.40
CA MET A 93 8.07 -4.54 3.54
C MET A 93 6.65 -5.12 3.63
N ILE A 94 6.03 -4.93 4.78
CA ILE A 94 4.67 -5.38 5.11
C ILE A 94 3.87 -4.23 5.69
N SER A 95 2.68 -4.50 6.22
CA SER A 95 1.82 -3.47 6.78
C SER A 95 1.25 -3.84 8.15
N ASN A 96 0.51 -2.91 8.73
CA ASN A 96 -0.31 -3.15 9.92
C ASN A 96 -1.42 -4.20 9.70
N PHE A 97 -1.72 -4.59 8.46
CA PHE A 97 -2.61 -5.71 8.17
C PHE A 97 -1.92 -7.06 8.41
N GLU A 98 -0.70 -7.24 7.90
CA GLU A 98 0.06 -8.48 8.03
C GLU A 98 0.70 -8.63 9.41
N THR A 99 1.22 -7.56 9.99
CA THR A 99 2.08 -7.63 11.19
C THR A 99 1.48 -8.41 12.36
N PRO A 100 0.28 -8.10 12.89
CA PRO A 100 -0.25 -8.82 14.03
C PRO A 100 -0.55 -10.29 13.72
N GLN A 101 -1.03 -10.60 12.52
CA GLN A 101 -1.33 -11.96 12.10
C GLN A 101 -0.05 -12.80 11.94
N TRP A 102 1.00 -12.22 11.40
CA TRP A 102 2.26 -12.94 11.16
C TRP A 102 3.09 -13.06 12.45
N ALA A 103 2.94 -12.12 13.37
CA ALA A 103 3.50 -12.22 14.72
C ALA A 103 2.85 -13.37 15.49
N ASP A 104 1.50 -13.46 15.49
CA ASP A 104 0.75 -14.55 16.13
C ASP A 104 1.14 -15.94 15.58
N ASN A 105 1.42 -16.03 14.27
CA ASN A 105 1.89 -17.25 13.62
C ASN A 105 3.38 -17.56 13.89
N GLY A 106 4.13 -16.68 14.54
CA GLY A 106 5.57 -16.85 14.76
C GLY A 106 6.39 -16.76 13.47
N TRP A 107 5.94 -15.97 12.51
CA TRP A 107 6.62 -15.78 11.22
C TRP A 107 7.58 -14.60 11.20
N LEU A 108 7.50 -13.73 12.19
CA LEU A 108 8.32 -12.52 12.32
C LEU A 108 9.19 -12.59 13.58
N VAL A 109 10.36 -11.99 13.49
CA VAL A 109 11.22 -11.75 14.64
C VAL A 109 10.60 -10.66 15.53
N ASP A 110 10.57 -10.88 16.83
CA ASP A 110 10.25 -9.85 17.81
C ASP A 110 11.35 -8.76 17.80
N LEU A 111 10.97 -7.54 17.41
CA LEU A 111 11.90 -6.42 17.29
C LEU A 111 12.05 -5.62 18.59
N GLN A 112 11.21 -5.83 19.61
CA GLN A 112 11.29 -5.08 20.87
C GLN A 112 12.66 -5.19 21.55
N PRO A 113 13.31 -6.39 21.64
CA PRO A 113 14.65 -6.50 22.20
C PRO A 113 15.73 -5.71 21.43
N TYR A 114 15.59 -5.58 20.11
CA TYR A 114 16.50 -4.78 19.28
C TYR A 114 16.28 -3.28 19.52
N ILE A 115 15.01 -2.87 19.55
CA ILE A 115 14.60 -1.48 19.86
C ILE A 115 15.17 -1.05 21.20
N ASP A 116 14.98 -1.86 22.25
CA ASP A 116 15.43 -1.56 23.62
C ASP A 116 16.95 -1.44 23.75
N GLN A 117 17.72 -2.11 22.91
CA GLN A 117 19.17 -2.11 22.90
C GLN A 117 19.78 -1.02 21.99
N THR A 118 18.99 -0.39 21.12
CA THR A 118 19.47 0.63 20.20
C THR A 118 19.38 2.01 20.84
N GLU A 119 20.54 2.51 21.30
CA GLU A 119 20.62 3.82 21.98
C GLU A 119 20.19 4.94 21.03
N GLY A 120 19.23 5.76 21.46
CA GLY A 120 18.77 6.93 20.71
C GLY A 120 17.69 6.67 19.67
N TYR A 121 17.31 5.41 19.40
CA TYR A 121 16.31 5.07 18.39
C TYR A 121 14.93 5.67 18.66
N ASP A 122 14.53 5.81 19.94
CA ASP A 122 13.32 6.50 20.39
C ASP A 122 12.03 6.03 19.67
N ALA A 123 11.65 4.79 19.92
CA ALA A 123 10.40 4.24 19.36
C ALA A 123 9.12 4.90 19.92
N GLU A 124 9.21 5.60 21.06
CA GLU A 124 8.08 6.38 21.61
C GLU A 124 7.75 7.60 20.74
N ASP A 125 8.65 8.04 19.88
CA ASP A 125 8.43 9.10 18.89
C ASP A 125 7.56 8.66 17.71
N PHE A 126 7.36 7.37 17.49
CA PHE A 126 6.40 6.93 16.48
C PHE A 126 4.98 7.37 16.83
N ILE A 127 4.18 7.66 15.83
CA ILE A 127 2.77 8.01 16.00
C ILE A 127 2.06 6.86 16.74
N PRO A 128 1.41 7.12 17.88
CA PRO A 128 0.92 6.05 18.76
C PRO A 128 -0.02 5.04 18.09
N SER A 129 -0.96 5.51 17.25
CA SER A 129 -1.89 4.64 16.51
C SER A 129 -1.17 3.71 15.52
N ILE A 130 -0.11 4.18 14.89
CA ILE A 130 0.73 3.39 13.98
C ILE A 130 1.55 2.37 14.76
N ARG A 131 2.20 2.80 15.85
CA ARG A 131 2.99 1.92 16.72
C ARG A 131 2.13 0.78 17.27
N GLU A 132 0.94 1.09 17.78
CA GLU A 132 0.00 0.10 18.29
C GLU A 132 -0.41 -0.90 17.21
N ALA A 133 -0.72 -0.43 16.00
CA ALA A 133 -1.11 -1.27 14.88
C ALA A 133 0.00 -2.19 14.34
N LEU A 134 1.27 -1.91 14.66
CA LEU A 134 2.45 -2.71 14.29
C LEU A 134 2.99 -3.56 15.46
N SER A 135 2.23 -3.63 16.56
CA SER A 135 2.57 -4.42 17.76
C SER A 135 1.64 -5.60 17.91
N HIS A 136 2.15 -6.66 18.54
CA HIS A 136 1.39 -7.83 19.00
C HIS A 136 1.72 -8.10 20.46
N GLU A 137 0.71 -8.25 21.32
CA GLU A 137 0.86 -8.41 22.78
C GLU A 137 1.70 -7.31 23.48
N GLY A 138 1.88 -6.16 22.83
CA GLY A 138 2.62 -5.00 23.36
C GLY A 138 4.04 -4.85 22.83
N ASP A 139 4.58 -5.84 22.11
CA ASP A 139 5.90 -5.82 21.49
C ASP A 139 5.78 -5.52 20.00
N MET A 140 6.73 -4.77 19.42
CA MET A 140 6.75 -4.43 18.00
C MET A 140 7.37 -5.55 17.18
N TYR A 141 6.69 -5.97 16.12
CA TYR A 141 7.16 -6.97 15.14
C TYR A 141 7.48 -6.39 13.77
N SER A 142 7.08 -5.17 13.52
CA SER A 142 7.54 -4.38 12.40
C SER A 142 7.67 -2.91 12.79
N VAL A 143 8.50 -2.16 12.06
CA VAL A 143 8.77 -0.76 12.35
C VAL A 143 8.22 0.11 11.24
N PRO A 144 7.48 1.20 11.53
CA PRO A 144 6.89 2.03 10.51
C PRO A 144 7.98 2.73 9.68
N PHE A 145 7.96 2.50 8.38
CA PHE A 145 8.74 3.28 7.44
C PHE A 145 7.99 4.58 7.10
N TYR A 146 6.69 4.47 6.81
CA TYR A 146 5.77 5.60 6.83
C TYR A 146 4.36 5.15 7.19
N GLY A 147 3.58 6.10 7.74
CA GLY A 147 2.17 5.90 8.06
C GLY A 147 1.29 6.80 7.20
N GLU A 148 0.07 6.37 6.96
CA GLU A 148 -0.88 7.10 6.15
C GLU A 148 -2.32 6.92 6.63
N SER A 149 -3.10 7.96 6.40
CA SER A 149 -4.54 7.90 6.32
C SER A 149 -4.95 8.20 4.88
N SER A 150 -6.17 8.64 4.67
CA SER A 150 -6.61 9.13 3.37
C SER A 150 -7.21 10.53 3.48
N PHE A 151 -7.05 11.29 2.41
CA PHE A 151 -7.71 12.56 2.22
C PHE A 151 -7.97 12.85 0.73
N LEU A 152 -8.68 13.90 0.44
CA LEU A 152 -8.91 14.39 -0.90
C LEU A 152 -7.92 15.51 -1.22
N VAL A 153 -7.06 15.32 -2.23
CA VAL A 153 -6.29 16.41 -2.83
C VAL A 153 -7.07 16.98 -4.01
N TYR A 154 -7.07 18.31 -4.17
CA TYR A 154 -7.77 18.99 -5.26
C TYR A 154 -6.99 20.17 -5.80
N ARG A 155 -7.25 20.52 -7.05
CA ARG A 155 -6.62 21.60 -7.78
C ARG A 155 -7.30 22.95 -7.43
N GLU A 156 -6.78 23.65 -6.42
CA GLU A 156 -7.30 24.97 -6.01
C GLU A 156 -7.39 25.96 -7.17
N ASP A 157 -6.42 25.98 -8.08
CA ASP A 157 -6.40 26.86 -9.22
C ASP A 157 -7.57 26.60 -10.18
N LEU A 158 -7.98 25.33 -10.38
CA LEU A 158 -9.15 24.99 -11.18
C LEU A 158 -10.45 25.35 -10.47
N PHE A 159 -10.51 25.12 -9.15
CA PHE A 159 -11.66 25.54 -8.33
C PHE A 159 -11.87 27.05 -8.39
N GLN A 160 -10.81 27.83 -8.22
CA GLN A 160 -10.86 29.31 -8.32
C GLN A 160 -11.31 29.74 -9.72
N GLN A 161 -10.81 29.14 -10.79
CA GLN A 161 -11.20 29.45 -12.17
C GLN A 161 -12.68 29.17 -12.43
N ALA A 162 -13.21 28.07 -11.86
CA ALA A 162 -14.60 27.68 -11.99
C ALA A 162 -15.54 28.40 -11.00
N GLY A 163 -14.98 29.14 -10.01
CA GLY A 163 -15.77 29.79 -8.95
C GLY A 163 -16.35 28.80 -7.94
N LEU A 164 -15.69 27.63 -7.79
CA LEU A 164 -16.07 26.57 -6.86
C LEU A 164 -15.34 26.73 -5.52
N THR A 165 -15.89 26.11 -4.48
CA THR A 165 -15.29 26.07 -3.14
C THR A 165 -15.39 24.65 -2.61
N MET A 166 -14.28 24.11 -2.08
CA MET A 166 -14.27 22.84 -1.36
C MET A 166 -14.87 23.05 0.04
N PRO A 167 -15.86 22.23 0.46
CA PRO A 167 -16.36 22.24 1.84
C PRO A 167 -15.27 21.88 2.86
N GLU A 168 -15.40 22.38 4.11
CA GLU A 168 -14.46 22.05 5.19
C GLU A 168 -14.48 20.53 5.52
N GLN A 169 -15.69 19.93 5.57
CA GLN A 169 -15.89 18.48 5.63
C GLN A 169 -16.78 18.10 4.45
N PRO A 170 -16.19 17.62 3.33
CA PRO A 170 -16.98 17.30 2.15
C PRO A 170 -17.77 16.00 2.34
N THR A 171 -18.93 15.95 1.70
CA THR A 171 -19.68 14.71 1.49
C THR A 171 -19.34 14.09 0.13
N TRP A 172 -19.50 12.78 0.00
CA TRP A 172 -19.30 12.12 -1.29
C TRP A 172 -20.23 12.64 -2.39
N GLN A 173 -21.43 13.11 -2.02
CA GLN A 173 -22.33 13.73 -2.99
C GLN A 173 -21.78 15.07 -3.50
N GLU A 174 -21.27 15.92 -2.61
CA GLU A 174 -20.63 17.18 -3.02
C GLU A 174 -19.40 16.94 -3.89
N ILE A 175 -18.58 15.91 -3.57
CA ILE A 175 -17.43 15.55 -4.41
C ILE A 175 -17.87 15.08 -5.80
N ARG A 176 -18.97 14.34 -5.90
CA ARG A 176 -19.55 13.95 -7.20
C ARG A 176 -19.95 15.16 -8.04
N ASP A 177 -20.63 16.11 -7.42
CA ASP A 177 -21.08 17.33 -8.10
C ASP A 177 -19.87 18.16 -8.57
N LEU A 178 -18.85 18.32 -7.73
CA LEU A 178 -17.59 19.00 -8.07
C LEU A 178 -16.82 18.27 -9.17
N ALA A 179 -16.78 16.94 -9.14
CA ALA A 179 -16.16 16.13 -10.18
C ALA A 179 -16.87 16.32 -11.54
N ALA A 180 -18.20 16.36 -11.55
CA ALA A 180 -18.99 16.60 -12.75
C ALA A 180 -18.71 17.98 -13.38
N GLU A 181 -18.58 19.03 -12.58
CA GLU A 181 -18.29 20.39 -13.06
C GLU A 181 -16.87 20.55 -13.62
N LEU A 182 -15.89 19.77 -13.11
CA LEU A 182 -14.49 19.89 -13.50
C LEU A 182 -14.06 18.82 -14.52
N HIS A 183 -14.92 17.83 -14.81
CA HIS A 183 -14.63 16.78 -15.79
C HIS A 183 -14.72 17.31 -17.22
N ASP A 184 -13.59 17.36 -17.91
CA ASP A 184 -13.50 17.82 -19.32
C ASP A 184 -12.64 16.85 -20.14
N PRO A 185 -13.21 15.70 -20.51
CA PRO A 185 -12.47 14.66 -21.25
C PRO A 185 -12.03 15.11 -22.64
N GLU A 186 -12.69 16.12 -23.24
CA GLU A 186 -12.30 16.66 -24.55
C GLU A 186 -10.94 17.38 -24.45
N ASN A 187 -10.64 17.99 -23.32
CA ASN A 187 -9.36 18.62 -23.02
C ASN A 187 -8.43 17.76 -22.13
N GLY A 188 -8.80 16.48 -21.90
CA GLY A 188 -8.01 15.52 -21.17
C GLY A 188 -8.04 15.67 -19.65
N MET A 189 -9.00 16.44 -19.11
CA MET A 189 -9.18 16.63 -17.67
C MET A 189 -10.14 15.59 -17.09
N THR A 190 -9.67 14.87 -16.09
CA THR A 190 -10.45 13.94 -15.27
C THR A 190 -11.02 14.69 -14.07
N GLY A 191 -12.30 14.48 -13.74
CA GLY A 191 -12.94 15.10 -12.59
C GLY A 191 -12.35 14.63 -11.28
N ILE A 192 -12.21 13.30 -11.12
CA ILE A 192 -11.57 12.67 -9.96
C ILE A 192 -10.81 11.41 -10.37
N CYS A 193 -9.66 11.15 -9.77
CA CYS A 193 -9.02 9.84 -9.87
C CYS A 193 -9.41 8.97 -8.67
N LEU A 194 -9.90 7.74 -8.95
CA LEU A 194 -10.15 6.67 -8.00
C LEU A 194 -9.61 5.38 -8.60
N ARG A 195 -9.07 4.50 -7.76
CA ARG A 195 -8.45 3.25 -8.22
C ARG A 195 -9.50 2.26 -8.71
N GLY A 196 -9.28 1.65 -9.88
CA GLY A 196 -10.11 0.57 -10.43
C GLY A 196 -9.37 -0.73 -10.68
N LEU A 197 -8.03 -0.73 -10.57
CA LEU A 197 -7.18 -1.92 -10.74
C LEU A 197 -7.57 -2.99 -9.69
N PRO A 198 -7.77 -4.27 -10.10
CA PRO A 198 -8.10 -5.30 -9.13
C PRO A 198 -6.91 -5.61 -8.21
N GLY A 199 -7.19 -5.77 -6.95
CA GLY A 199 -6.27 -6.08 -5.87
C GLY A 199 -6.87 -5.65 -4.54
N TRP A 200 -6.71 -6.46 -3.49
CA TRP A 200 -7.25 -6.10 -2.19
C TRP A 200 -6.60 -4.81 -1.65
N GLY A 201 -5.31 -4.56 -1.96
CA GLY A 201 -4.60 -3.33 -1.66
C GLY A 201 -4.75 -2.24 -2.73
N GLU A 202 -5.44 -2.49 -3.84
CA GLU A 202 -5.66 -1.53 -4.91
C GLU A 202 -7.06 -0.91 -4.84
N ASN A 203 -8.02 -1.34 -5.67
CA ASN A 203 -9.34 -0.70 -5.71
C ASN A 203 -10.11 -0.82 -4.40
N LEU A 204 -9.91 -1.87 -3.60
CA LEU A 204 -10.57 -1.97 -2.30
C LEU A 204 -9.99 -1.01 -1.25
N ALA A 205 -8.76 -0.52 -1.41
CA ALA A 205 -8.18 0.43 -0.46
C ALA A 205 -9.06 1.69 -0.30
N PRO A 206 -9.34 2.49 -1.35
CA PRO A 206 -10.27 3.61 -1.23
C PRO A 206 -11.74 3.17 -1.16
N MET A 207 -12.13 2.08 -1.82
CA MET A 207 -13.52 1.67 -1.86
C MET A 207 -14.07 1.24 -0.49
N ASN A 208 -13.28 0.54 0.33
CA ASN A 208 -13.75 0.08 1.64
C ASN A 208 -14.11 1.25 2.56
N THR A 209 -13.37 2.36 2.52
CA THR A 209 -13.72 3.55 3.30
C THR A 209 -15.00 4.22 2.78
N VAL A 210 -15.24 4.17 1.45
CA VAL A 210 -16.53 4.58 0.89
C VAL A 210 -17.65 3.65 1.39
N VAL A 211 -17.45 2.33 1.38
CA VAL A 211 -18.42 1.36 1.91
C VAL A 211 -18.73 1.65 3.38
N ASN A 212 -17.70 1.84 4.21
CA ASN A 212 -17.86 2.09 5.64
C ASN A 212 -18.69 3.35 5.90
N THR A 213 -18.38 4.48 5.23
CA THR A 213 -19.10 5.74 5.45
C THR A 213 -20.54 5.73 4.91
N PHE A 214 -20.88 4.82 3.99
CA PHE A 214 -22.27 4.56 3.57
C PHE A 214 -23.01 3.63 4.53
N GLY A 215 -22.36 3.09 5.57
CA GLY A 215 -22.95 2.13 6.53
C GLY A 215 -22.83 0.68 6.09
N GLY A 216 -22.09 0.39 5.02
CA GLY A 216 -21.86 -0.99 4.58
C GLY A 216 -20.84 -1.72 5.45
N GLN A 217 -20.97 -3.02 5.55
CA GLN A 217 -20.11 -3.92 6.32
C GLN A 217 -19.77 -5.16 5.50
N TRP A 218 -18.59 -5.74 5.72
CA TRP A 218 -18.26 -7.05 5.18
C TRP A 218 -18.97 -8.18 5.93
N PHE A 219 -18.98 -8.10 7.27
CA PHE A 219 -19.64 -9.04 8.18
C PHE A 219 -20.32 -8.27 9.31
N ASP A 220 -21.50 -8.72 9.75
CA ASP A 220 -22.09 -8.25 10.99
C ASP A 220 -21.47 -8.96 12.21
N GLU A 221 -21.88 -8.59 13.45
CA GLU A 221 -21.32 -9.13 14.69
C GLU A 221 -21.46 -10.66 14.81
N GLU A 222 -22.42 -11.27 14.10
CA GLU A 222 -22.63 -12.71 14.02
C GLU A 222 -21.90 -13.38 12.85
N TRP A 223 -20.98 -12.66 12.18
CA TRP A 223 -20.25 -13.12 10.99
C TRP A 223 -21.12 -13.46 9.78
N ASN A 224 -22.34 -12.93 9.70
CA ASN A 224 -23.08 -13.03 8.44
C ASN A 224 -22.47 -12.07 7.42
N ALA A 225 -22.19 -12.57 6.22
CA ALA A 225 -21.73 -11.73 5.12
C ALA A 225 -22.79 -10.69 4.74
N ARG A 226 -22.36 -9.44 4.48
CA ARG A 226 -23.24 -8.27 4.25
C ARG A 226 -22.98 -7.54 2.94
N LEU A 227 -22.30 -8.18 1.98
CA LEU A 227 -21.93 -7.52 0.72
C LEU A 227 -23.13 -7.31 -0.21
N ASP A 228 -24.24 -7.97 0.03
CA ASP A 228 -25.52 -7.78 -0.68
C ASP A 228 -26.50 -6.84 0.06
N SER A 229 -26.09 -6.25 1.19
CA SER A 229 -26.91 -5.24 1.88
C SER A 229 -27.18 -4.02 1.01
N GLU A 230 -28.19 -3.23 1.38
CA GLU A 230 -28.56 -2.01 0.64
C GLU A 230 -27.43 -1.00 0.69
N GLU A 231 -26.82 -0.79 1.87
CA GLU A 231 -25.75 0.15 2.14
C GLU A 231 -24.49 -0.20 1.35
N PHE A 232 -24.09 -1.48 1.35
CA PHE A 232 -22.93 -1.94 0.58
C PHE A 232 -23.15 -1.79 -0.94
N ARG A 233 -24.39 -2.09 -1.39
CA ARG A 233 -24.79 -1.93 -2.80
C ARG A 233 -24.78 -0.46 -3.23
N GLU A 234 -25.32 0.43 -2.42
CA GLU A 234 -25.34 1.87 -2.71
C GLU A 234 -23.91 2.44 -2.79
N ALA A 235 -23.05 2.08 -1.83
CA ALA A 235 -21.65 2.47 -1.82
C ALA A 235 -20.91 1.96 -3.07
N THR A 236 -21.07 0.68 -3.39
CA THR A 236 -20.42 0.07 -4.57
C THR A 236 -20.88 0.73 -5.86
N LYS A 237 -22.21 0.92 -6.00
CA LYS A 237 -22.76 1.59 -7.17
C LYS A 237 -22.24 3.01 -7.29
N PHE A 238 -22.22 3.75 -6.19
CA PHE A 238 -21.68 5.12 -6.15
C PHE A 238 -20.22 5.15 -6.62
N TYR A 239 -19.37 4.27 -6.07
CA TYR A 239 -17.95 4.19 -6.44
C TYR A 239 -17.77 3.86 -7.93
N VAL A 240 -18.47 2.85 -8.43
CA VAL A 240 -18.42 2.44 -9.84
C VAL A 240 -18.89 3.56 -10.77
N ASP A 241 -20.02 4.22 -10.44
CA ASP A 241 -20.54 5.34 -11.22
C ASP A 241 -19.54 6.52 -11.24
N MET A 242 -18.94 6.87 -10.10
CA MET A 242 -17.91 7.92 -10.02
C MET A 242 -16.73 7.65 -10.93
N VAL A 243 -16.23 6.41 -10.91
CA VAL A 243 -15.09 6.00 -11.75
C VAL A 243 -15.46 5.99 -13.23
N GLN A 244 -16.66 5.54 -13.58
CA GLN A 244 -17.12 5.46 -14.99
C GLN A 244 -17.44 6.84 -15.56
N ASP A 245 -18.10 7.70 -14.79
CA ASP A 245 -18.61 8.98 -15.27
C ASP A 245 -17.52 10.07 -15.27
N TYR A 246 -16.65 10.09 -14.24
CA TYR A 246 -15.71 11.20 -13.99
C TYR A 246 -14.26 10.76 -13.83
N GLY A 247 -13.99 9.46 -13.91
CA GLY A 247 -12.66 8.88 -13.73
C GLY A 247 -11.78 8.93 -14.98
N ILE A 248 -10.60 8.33 -14.87
CA ILE A 248 -9.66 8.24 -15.99
C ILE A 248 -10.11 7.20 -17.02
N PRO A 249 -9.83 7.41 -18.30
CA PRO A 249 -10.10 6.40 -19.32
C PRO A 249 -9.36 5.10 -19.02
N GLY A 250 -10.10 3.97 -19.00
CA GLY A 250 -9.52 2.67 -18.69
C GLY A 250 -9.26 2.44 -17.19
N ALA A 251 -10.01 3.10 -16.34
CA ALA A 251 -9.86 3.07 -14.88
C ALA A 251 -9.80 1.67 -14.26
N ALA A 252 -10.45 0.65 -14.86
CA ALA A 252 -10.36 -0.74 -14.39
C ALA A 252 -8.93 -1.33 -14.41
N ALA A 253 -7.98 -0.66 -15.05
CA ALA A 253 -6.56 -1.02 -15.07
C ALA A 253 -5.69 0.06 -14.38
N ALA A 254 -6.30 1.00 -13.67
CA ALA A 254 -5.59 2.09 -13.00
C ALA A 254 -5.58 1.88 -11.48
N GLY A 255 -4.41 1.79 -10.93
CA GLY A 255 -4.15 1.74 -9.49
C GLY A 255 -3.58 3.06 -8.97
N TYR A 256 -2.88 2.99 -7.83
CA TYR A 256 -2.22 4.14 -7.23
C TYR A 256 -1.24 4.84 -8.19
N GLY A 257 -0.39 4.06 -8.87
CA GLY A 257 0.64 4.59 -9.77
C GLY A 257 0.10 5.38 -10.97
N GLU A 258 -1.02 4.95 -11.55
CA GLU A 258 -1.68 5.66 -12.63
C GLU A 258 -2.35 6.95 -12.13
N CYS A 259 -3.00 6.90 -10.95
CA CYS A 259 -3.64 8.09 -10.37
C CYS A 259 -2.63 9.16 -9.97
N ILE A 260 -1.53 8.79 -9.28
CA ILE A 260 -0.50 9.75 -8.89
C ILE A 260 0.14 10.42 -10.13
N THR A 261 0.44 9.62 -11.16
CA THR A 261 0.98 10.14 -12.42
C THR A 261 0.00 11.10 -13.08
N ARG A 262 -1.28 10.72 -13.18
CA ARG A 262 -2.33 11.52 -13.80
C ARG A 262 -2.52 12.86 -13.10
N TYR A 263 -2.59 12.84 -11.77
CA TYR A 263 -2.75 14.04 -10.96
C TYR A 263 -1.51 14.95 -11.04
N SER A 264 -0.31 14.39 -10.85
CA SER A 264 0.95 15.14 -10.89
C SER A 264 1.23 15.77 -12.26
N GLN A 265 0.71 15.19 -13.34
CA GLN A 265 0.75 15.79 -14.69
C GLN A 265 -0.34 16.86 -14.91
N GLY A 266 -1.15 17.18 -13.91
CA GLY A 266 -2.21 18.19 -13.99
C GLY A 266 -3.41 17.76 -14.83
N GLN A 267 -3.65 16.47 -14.97
CA GLN A 267 -4.72 15.88 -15.78
C GLN A 267 -5.89 15.34 -14.97
N ALA A 268 -5.91 15.56 -13.66
CA ALA A 268 -7.04 15.30 -12.78
C ALA A 268 -7.29 16.53 -11.90
N ALA A 269 -8.57 16.85 -11.67
CA ALA A 269 -8.98 17.97 -10.82
C ALA A 269 -8.97 17.62 -9.34
N MET A 270 -9.28 16.35 -9.03
CA MET A 270 -9.30 15.80 -7.68
C MET A 270 -8.72 14.38 -7.68
N TRP A 271 -8.23 13.96 -6.51
CA TRP A 271 -7.80 12.58 -6.26
C TRP A 271 -8.02 12.25 -4.78
N TYR A 272 -8.75 11.17 -4.50
CA TYR A 272 -8.94 10.63 -3.16
C TYR A 272 -8.07 9.39 -2.98
N ASP A 273 -7.10 9.46 -2.08
CA ASP A 273 -6.16 8.35 -1.83
C ASP A 273 -5.34 8.59 -0.55
N ALA A 274 -4.30 7.78 -0.36
CA ALA A 274 -3.34 7.84 0.73
C ALA A 274 -2.72 9.22 0.94
N THR A 275 -2.62 9.67 2.18
CA THR A 275 -1.97 10.94 2.54
C THR A 275 -0.51 11.00 2.11
N ALA A 276 0.15 9.84 1.94
CA ALA A 276 1.54 9.72 1.47
C ALA A 276 1.77 10.27 0.03
N MET A 277 0.68 10.52 -0.73
CA MET A 277 0.76 11.12 -2.07
C MET A 277 1.46 12.49 -2.09
N VAL A 278 1.47 13.21 -0.97
CA VAL A 278 2.05 14.56 -0.87
C VAL A 278 3.50 14.61 -1.30
N SER A 279 4.30 13.58 -1.00
CA SER A 279 5.70 13.50 -1.38
C SER A 279 5.95 13.58 -2.88
N THR A 280 4.98 13.17 -3.69
CA THR A 280 5.07 13.24 -5.16
C THR A 280 4.33 14.46 -5.71
N VAL A 281 3.12 14.76 -5.23
CA VAL A 281 2.33 15.87 -5.80
C VAL A 281 2.91 17.23 -5.47
N GLU A 282 3.68 17.36 -4.39
CA GLU A 282 4.40 18.57 -4.01
C GLU A 282 5.90 18.55 -4.38
N SER A 283 6.39 17.47 -5.02
CA SER A 283 7.76 17.40 -5.52
C SER A 283 7.91 18.22 -6.80
N PRO A 284 8.77 19.24 -6.83
CA PRO A 284 9.04 20.00 -8.06
C PRO A 284 9.70 19.17 -9.18
N GLN A 285 10.25 17.99 -8.86
CA GLN A 285 10.88 17.09 -9.81
C GLN A 285 9.83 16.21 -10.52
N ASP A 286 8.76 15.84 -9.80
CA ASP A 286 7.79 14.83 -10.22
C ASP A 286 6.43 15.42 -10.63
N SER A 287 6.15 16.68 -10.27
CA SER A 287 4.82 17.27 -10.38
C SER A 287 4.82 18.66 -11.02
N VAL A 288 3.84 18.90 -11.91
CA VAL A 288 3.59 20.25 -12.49
C VAL A 288 2.53 21.02 -11.72
N VAL A 289 1.96 20.42 -10.67
CA VAL A 289 0.87 20.99 -9.85
C VAL A 289 1.33 21.50 -8.49
N VAL A 290 2.61 21.51 -8.21
CA VAL A 290 3.21 22.03 -6.98
C VAL A 290 2.67 23.42 -6.64
N GLY A 291 2.21 23.61 -5.39
CA GLY A 291 1.67 24.89 -4.91
C GLY A 291 0.31 25.27 -5.53
N LYS A 292 -0.40 24.31 -6.16
CA LYS A 292 -1.75 24.49 -6.71
C LYS A 292 -2.78 23.58 -6.04
N ASN A 293 -2.35 22.87 -5.00
CA ASN A 293 -3.15 21.83 -4.34
C ASN A 293 -3.76 22.36 -3.06
N GLY A 294 -5.02 22.00 -2.83
CA GLY A 294 -5.67 22.05 -1.54
C GLY A 294 -5.93 20.64 -1.03
N TYR A 295 -6.07 20.50 0.27
CA TYR A 295 -6.27 19.23 0.94
C TYR A 295 -7.55 19.31 1.78
N ALA A 296 -8.43 18.35 1.61
CA ALA A 296 -9.68 18.25 2.36
C ALA A 296 -9.78 16.87 3.03
N PRO A 297 -10.45 16.76 4.19
CA PRO A 297 -10.68 15.48 4.83
C PRO A 297 -11.32 14.46 3.88
N ALA A 298 -11.14 13.17 4.17
CA ALA A 298 -11.84 12.10 3.46
C ALA A 298 -13.37 12.36 3.46
N PRO A 299 -14.03 12.28 2.29
CA PRO A 299 -15.45 12.60 2.20
C PRO A 299 -16.33 11.62 2.98
N VAL A 300 -17.38 12.10 3.62
CA VAL A 300 -18.29 11.32 4.47
C VAL A 300 -19.68 11.17 3.89
N VAL A 301 -20.50 10.26 4.46
CA VAL A 301 -21.94 10.13 4.23
C VAL A 301 -22.67 10.05 5.58
N GLU A 302 -22.55 8.94 6.32
CA GLU A 302 -23.23 8.68 7.59
C GLU A 302 -22.28 8.72 8.80
N THR A 303 -20.96 8.78 8.57
CA THR A 303 -19.94 8.79 9.63
C THR A 303 -19.37 10.17 9.87
N ASP A 304 -18.73 10.38 11.01
CA ASP A 304 -18.05 11.65 11.36
C ASP A 304 -16.72 11.81 10.62
N ALA A 305 -16.05 10.70 10.28
CA ALA A 305 -14.82 10.63 9.50
C ALA A 305 -14.86 9.42 8.56
N SER A 306 -13.98 9.36 7.57
CA SER A 306 -13.88 8.22 6.65
C SER A 306 -12.45 7.92 6.20
N GLY A 307 -11.45 8.48 6.90
CA GLY A 307 -10.05 8.16 6.67
C GLY A 307 -9.71 6.71 7.09
N TRP A 308 -8.66 6.16 6.50
CA TRP A 308 -8.10 4.87 6.92
C TRP A 308 -6.89 5.03 7.84
N LEU A 309 -6.48 3.95 8.47
CA LEU A 309 -5.18 3.83 9.13
C LEU A 309 -4.39 2.74 8.40
N TYR A 310 -3.25 3.14 7.87
CA TYR A 310 -2.34 2.21 7.22
C TYR A 310 -0.89 2.60 7.49
N SER A 311 -0.02 1.61 7.58
CA SER A 311 1.42 1.83 7.68
C SER A 311 2.15 0.83 6.82
N TRP A 312 3.03 1.31 5.97
CA TRP A 312 4.07 0.50 5.40
C TRP A 312 5.22 0.40 6.39
N SER A 313 5.60 -0.81 6.72
CA SER A 313 6.57 -1.12 7.76
C SER A 313 7.59 -2.12 7.27
N LEU A 314 8.72 -2.18 7.96
CA LEU A 314 9.78 -3.15 7.70
C LEU A 314 9.84 -4.16 8.84
N ALA A 315 9.95 -5.44 8.49
CA ALA A 315 10.02 -6.56 9.40
C ALA A 315 11.11 -7.54 9.01
N ILE A 316 11.50 -8.38 9.95
CA ILE A 316 12.47 -9.46 9.75
C ILE A 316 11.71 -10.79 9.79
N PRO A 317 11.69 -11.58 8.70
CA PRO A 317 11.15 -12.94 8.75
C PRO A 317 11.94 -13.81 9.73
N GLU A 318 11.26 -14.66 10.50
CA GLU A 318 11.89 -15.62 11.43
C GLU A 318 12.82 -16.60 10.70
N SER A 319 12.64 -16.77 9.39
CA SER A 319 13.48 -17.60 8.53
C SER A 319 14.81 -16.95 8.10
N SER A 320 15.07 -15.70 8.45
CA SER A 320 16.34 -15.03 8.16
C SER A 320 17.42 -15.41 9.17
N ASP A 321 18.59 -15.79 8.70
CA ASP A 321 19.77 -16.04 9.52
C ASP A 321 20.58 -14.76 9.83
N LYS A 322 20.10 -13.56 9.37
CA LYS A 322 20.82 -12.27 9.42
C LYS A 322 20.06 -11.19 10.20
N ALA A 323 19.30 -11.58 11.22
CA ALA A 323 18.46 -10.66 11.96
C ALA A 323 19.21 -9.43 12.54
N ASP A 324 20.44 -9.63 13.01
CA ASP A 324 21.24 -8.52 13.56
C ASP A 324 21.64 -7.48 12.48
N ASP A 325 21.98 -7.92 11.28
CA ASP A 325 22.33 -7.03 10.16
C ASP A 325 21.07 -6.42 9.54
N ALA A 326 19.99 -7.19 9.45
CA ALA A 326 18.67 -6.70 9.01
C ALA A 326 18.18 -5.57 9.93
N TRP A 327 18.34 -5.71 11.25
CA TRP A 327 18.00 -4.65 12.21
C TRP A 327 18.84 -3.39 12.02
N LYS A 328 20.12 -3.50 11.70
CA LYS A 328 20.95 -2.31 11.42
C LYS A 328 20.39 -1.51 10.25
N PHE A 329 19.95 -2.19 9.18
CA PHE A 329 19.33 -1.52 8.04
C PHE A 329 17.97 -0.93 8.41
N ILE A 330 17.09 -1.70 9.06
CA ILE A 330 15.76 -1.23 9.47
C ILE A 330 15.88 -0.02 10.39
N SER A 331 16.72 -0.09 11.43
CA SER A 331 16.89 1.02 12.36
C SER A 331 17.46 2.27 11.67
N TRP A 332 18.41 2.11 10.75
CA TRP A 332 18.97 3.23 9.99
C TRP A 332 17.92 3.92 9.12
N VAL A 333 17.12 3.15 8.34
CA VAL A 333 16.18 3.71 7.37
C VAL A 333 14.89 4.25 8.02
N THR A 334 14.68 3.98 9.31
CA THR A 334 13.51 4.44 10.09
C THR A 334 13.87 5.39 11.23
N ASP A 335 15.15 5.79 11.36
CA ASP A 335 15.60 6.74 12.36
C ASP A 335 15.27 8.20 11.99
N LYS A 336 15.39 9.09 12.96
CA LYS A 336 15.31 10.55 12.81
C LYS A 336 16.39 11.08 11.87
N ASP A 337 17.59 10.51 11.96
CA ASP A 337 18.74 10.90 11.10
C ASP A 337 18.46 10.59 9.62
N TYR A 338 17.73 9.50 9.31
CA TYR A 338 17.30 9.21 7.95
C TYR A 338 16.28 10.22 7.43
N ILE A 339 15.34 10.67 8.27
CA ILE A 339 14.38 11.73 7.91
C ILE A 339 15.11 13.02 7.54
N GLU A 340 16.10 13.41 8.35
CA GLU A 340 16.94 14.58 8.05
C GLU A 340 17.79 14.36 6.79
N LEU A 341 18.30 13.16 6.55
CA LEU A 341 19.06 12.81 5.36
C LEU A 341 18.20 12.98 4.09
N VAL A 342 16.97 12.42 4.07
CA VAL A 342 16.04 12.62 2.96
C VAL A 342 15.75 14.09 2.75
N GLY A 343 15.39 14.83 3.79
CA GLY A 343 15.09 16.25 3.71
C GLY A 343 16.23 17.08 3.12
N ASN A 344 17.47 16.78 3.52
CA ASN A 344 18.66 17.53 3.09
C ASN A 344 19.17 17.14 1.69
N GLU A 345 19.07 15.85 1.29
CA GLU A 345 19.64 15.36 0.04
C GLU A 345 18.61 15.34 -1.10
N LEU A 346 17.34 15.00 -0.81
CA LEU A 346 16.28 14.78 -1.81
C LEU A 346 15.20 15.87 -1.79
N GLY A 347 14.99 16.51 -0.64
CA GLY A 347 13.96 17.52 -0.42
C GLY A 347 13.02 17.16 0.73
N TRP A 348 12.58 18.17 1.49
CA TRP A 348 11.73 17.98 2.66
C TRP A 348 10.31 17.49 2.32
N GLU A 349 9.84 17.72 1.09
CA GLU A 349 8.60 17.16 0.57
C GLU A 349 8.64 15.65 0.37
N ARG A 350 9.86 15.07 0.24
CA ARG A 350 10.06 13.62 0.03
C ARG A 350 10.20 12.83 1.32
N VAL A 351 10.28 13.50 2.46
CA VAL A 351 10.36 12.86 3.79
C VAL A 351 9.19 11.90 3.98
N PRO A 352 9.42 10.63 4.41
CA PRO A 352 8.36 9.67 4.69
C PRO A 352 7.38 10.22 5.74
N PRO A 353 6.11 10.46 5.39
CA PRO A 353 5.16 11.05 6.33
C PRO A 353 4.59 10.02 7.30
N GLY A 354 3.95 10.48 8.38
CA GLY A 354 3.11 9.65 9.25
C GLY A 354 3.83 8.58 10.07
N SER A 355 5.17 8.62 10.16
CA SER A 355 5.90 7.67 11.01
C SER A 355 6.22 8.27 12.39
N ARG A 356 6.97 9.36 12.44
CA ARG A 356 7.48 9.99 13.67
C ARG A 356 6.80 11.32 13.96
N GLN A 357 6.47 11.57 15.22
CA GLN A 357 5.87 12.83 15.68
C GLN A 357 6.85 14.00 15.51
N SER A 358 8.13 13.76 15.82
CA SER A 358 9.19 14.77 15.70
C SER A 358 9.37 15.31 14.27
N THR A 359 9.04 14.55 13.22
CA THR A 359 9.07 15.03 11.83
C THR A 359 8.24 16.30 11.66
N TYR A 360 7.07 16.36 12.31
CA TYR A 360 6.14 17.49 12.23
C TYR A 360 6.56 18.70 13.08
N GLU A 361 7.61 18.55 13.89
CA GLU A 361 8.21 19.61 14.72
C GLU A 361 9.42 20.26 14.03
N LEU A 362 9.97 19.64 12.96
CA LEU A 362 11.11 20.16 12.21
C LEU A 362 10.71 21.45 11.45
N PRO A 363 11.40 22.57 11.67
CA PRO A 363 11.05 23.84 11.01
C PRO A 363 11.09 23.77 9.48
N GLU A 364 12.06 23.03 8.93
CA GLU A 364 12.24 22.84 7.50
C GLU A 364 11.09 22.05 6.89
N TYR A 365 10.62 21.00 7.59
CA TYR A 365 9.44 20.24 7.17
C TYR A 365 8.17 21.09 7.26
N GLN A 366 7.99 21.84 8.36
CA GLN A 366 6.82 22.71 8.55
C GLN A 366 6.72 23.79 7.47
N GLU A 367 7.84 24.34 6.99
CA GLU A 367 7.85 25.35 5.92
C GLU A 367 7.33 24.76 4.60
N ILE A 368 7.71 23.54 4.26
CA ILE A 368 7.31 22.89 3.00
C ILE A 368 5.92 22.25 3.14
N ALA A 369 5.62 21.66 4.29
CA ALA A 369 4.42 20.90 4.55
C ALA A 369 3.25 21.74 5.10
N GLU A 370 3.33 23.09 5.11
CA GLU A 370 2.33 24.00 5.69
C GLU A 370 0.90 23.64 5.25
N ALA A 371 0.71 23.24 3.98
CA ALA A 371 -0.60 22.95 3.42
C ALA A 371 -1.16 21.58 3.81
N TYR A 372 -0.31 20.58 4.12
CA TYR A 372 -0.74 19.19 4.25
C TYR A 372 -0.32 18.50 5.57
N ALA A 373 0.62 19.05 6.34
CA ALA A 373 1.07 18.42 7.59
C ALA A 373 -0.09 18.25 8.59
N GLN A 374 -0.84 19.32 8.85
CA GLN A 374 -1.98 19.26 9.78
C GLN A 374 -3.12 18.38 9.23
N PRO A 375 -3.56 18.50 7.96
CA PRO A 375 -4.52 17.55 7.37
C PRO A 375 -4.10 16.08 7.47
N THR A 376 -2.81 15.76 7.32
CA THR A 376 -2.29 14.39 7.49
C THR A 376 -2.44 13.92 8.94
N LEU A 377 -2.02 14.72 9.93
CA LEU A 377 -2.14 14.38 11.35
C LEU A 377 -3.60 14.26 11.79
N ASP A 378 -4.47 15.16 11.34
CA ASP A 378 -5.90 15.12 11.65
C ASP A 378 -6.54 13.85 11.09
N SER A 379 -6.20 13.48 9.84
CA SER A 379 -6.68 12.25 9.22
C SER A 379 -6.24 10.99 9.97
N LEU A 380 -4.99 10.94 10.43
CA LEU A 380 -4.46 9.83 11.24
C LEU A 380 -5.14 9.75 12.62
N SER A 381 -5.44 10.91 13.24
CA SER A 381 -6.04 10.98 14.57
C SER A 381 -7.49 10.55 14.61
N THR A 382 -8.22 10.68 13.48
CA THR A 382 -9.63 10.30 13.34
C THR A 382 -9.82 8.90 12.74
N ALA A 383 -8.75 8.21 12.37
CA ALA A 383 -8.78 6.90 11.76
C ALA A 383 -9.00 5.79 12.81
N SER A 384 -10.23 5.67 13.32
CA SER A 384 -10.67 4.60 14.21
C SER A 384 -12.02 4.03 13.74
N GLN A 385 -12.30 2.77 14.08
CA GLN A 385 -13.61 2.15 13.73
C GLN A 385 -14.79 2.94 14.29
N GLU A 386 -14.65 3.47 15.50
CA GLU A 386 -15.71 4.27 16.15
C GLU A 386 -16.10 5.51 15.33
N GLN A 387 -15.15 6.12 14.63
CA GLN A 387 -15.40 7.34 13.84
C GLN A 387 -15.70 7.08 12.38
N THR A 388 -15.26 5.95 11.83
CA THR A 388 -15.29 5.66 10.39
C THR A 388 -16.29 4.59 9.99
N MET A 389 -16.93 3.91 10.94
CA MET A 389 -17.96 2.91 10.71
C MET A 389 -19.27 3.29 11.41
N VAL A 390 -20.40 2.95 10.79
CA VAL A 390 -21.74 3.25 11.35
C VAL A 390 -22.11 2.20 12.42
N GLU A 391 -21.85 0.93 12.14
CA GLU A 391 -22.19 -0.19 13.02
C GLU A 391 -20.92 -0.96 13.42
N PRO A 392 -20.89 -1.59 14.59
CA PRO A 392 -19.77 -2.42 15.03
C PRO A 392 -19.56 -3.63 14.10
N VAL A 393 -18.31 -4.07 14.01
CA VAL A 393 -17.91 -5.22 13.21
C VAL A 393 -17.08 -6.20 14.05
N PRO A 394 -17.09 -7.51 13.75
CA PRO A 394 -16.41 -8.52 14.56
C PRO A 394 -14.90 -8.65 14.26
N TYR A 395 -14.37 -7.86 13.36
CA TYR A 395 -12.96 -7.92 12.89
C TYR A 395 -12.23 -6.61 13.16
N PRO A 396 -10.90 -6.63 13.35
CA PRO A 396 -10.09 -5.42 13.40
C PRO A 396 -9.87 -4.81 12.01
N GLY A 397 -9.40 -3.55 11.99
CA GLY A 397 -9.08 -2.83 10.77
C GLY A 397 -10.18 -1.87 10.33
N ILE A 398 -9.82 -0.93 9.49
CA ILE A 398 -10.70 0.11 8.92
C ILE A 398 -10.73 -0.03 7.41
N GLN A 399 -9.54 0.03 6.80
CA GLN A 399 -9.36 -0.06 5.36
C GLN A 399 -9.56 -1.48 4.85
N PHE A 400 -9.19 -2.48 5.63
CA PHE A 400 -9.29 -3.89 5.30
C PHE A 400 -9.88 -4.68 6.47
N VAL A 401 -10.50 -5.80 6.14
CA VAL A 401 -10.98 -6.76 7.15
C VAL A 401 -9.77 -7.52 7.69
N GLY A 402 -9.43 -7.31 8.96
CA GLY A 402 -8.20 -7.82 9.58
C GLY A 402 -8.23 -9.31 9.93
N ILE A 403 -8.56 -10.16 8.97
CA ILE A 403 -8.58 -11.63 9.08
C ILE A 403 -7.66 -12.27 8.04
N PRO A 404 -7.08 -13.46 8.31
CA PRO A 404 -6.15 -14.13 7.40
C PRO A 404 -6.72 -14.39 6.00
N GLU A 405 -8.01 -14.70 5.88
CA GLU A 405 -8.69 -15.01 4.63
C GLU A 405 -8.89 -13.79 3.74
N PHE A 406 -8.74 -12.57 4.28
CA PHE A 406 -9.07 -11.36 3.53
C PHE A 406 -8.20 -11.14 2.30
N GLN A 407 -6.95 -11.59 2.29
CA GLN A 407 -6.10 -11.48 1.10
C GLN A 407 -6.72 -12.20 -0.13
N ASP A 408 -7.24 -13.42 0.06
CA ASP A 408 -7.93 -14.16 -1.02
C ASP A 408 -9.35 -13.61 -1.25
N LEU A 409 -10.14 -13.42 -0.20
CA LEU A 409 -11.48 -12.87 -0.27
C LEU A 409 -11.49 -11.50 -0.94
N GLY A 410 -10.66 -10.56 -0.45
CA GLY A 410 -10.55 -9.21 -0.99
C GLY A 410 -10.08 -9.22 -2.45
N THR A 411 -9.11 -10.07 -2.80
CA THR A 411 -8.66 -10.22 -4.19
C THR A 411 -9.81 -10.66 -5.10
N ARG A 412 -10.61 -11.64 -4.69
CA ARG A 412 -11.77 -12.12 -5.48
C ARG A 412 -12.84 -11.06 -5.62
N VAL A 413 -13.17 -10.36 -4.53
CA VAL A 413 -14.16 -9.27 -4.55
C VAL A 413 -13.66 -8.11 -5.41
N SER A 414 -12.40 -7.71 -5.27
CA SER A 414 -11.80 -6.63 -6.06
C SER A 414 -11.86 -6.89 -7.57
N GLN A 415 -11.70 -8.15 -7.99
CA GLN A 415 -11.84 -8.55 -9.39
C GLN A 415 -13.27 -8.35 -9.90
N GLN A 416 -14.29 -8.63 -9.10
CA GLN A 416 -15.69 -8.40 -9.47
C GLN A 416 -15.99 -6.90 -9.58
N ILE A 417 -15.47 -6.10 -8.64
CA ILE A 417 -15.61 -4.64 -8.68
C ILE A 417 -14.94 -4.06 -9.92
N SER A 418 -13.71 -4.49 -10.22
CA SER A 418 -13.01 -4.05 -11.44
C SER A 418 -13.76 -4.46 -12.73
N ALA A 419 -14.36 -5.64 -12.76
CA ALA A 419 -15.21 -6.07 -13.89
C ALA A 419 -16.47 -5.19 -14.03
N ALA A 420 -17.07 -4.76 -12.91
CA ALA A 420 -18.18 -3.81 -12.91
C ALA A 420 -17.73 -2.42 -13.42
N ILE A 421 -16.58 -1.91 -12.93
CA ILE A 421 -15.98 -0.67 -13.43
C ILE A 421 -15.71 -0.73 -14.94
N ALA A 422 -15.25 -1.88 -15.43
CA ALA A 422 -15.04 -2.11 -16.86
C ALA A 422 -16.36 -2.26 -17.68
N GLY A 423 -17.53 -2.28 -17.04
CA GLY A 423 -18.82 -2.50 -17.68
C GLY A 423 -19.02 -3.93 -18.21
N GLN A 424 -18.23 -4.90 -17.74
CA GLN A 424 -18.31 -6.30 -18.16
C GLN A 424 -19.46 -7.04 -17.46
N ILE A 425 -19.75 -6.68 -16.22
CA ILE A 425 -20.88 -7.18 -15.43
C ILE A 425 -21.57 -6.00 -14.74
N SER A 426 -22.79 -6.20 -14.27
CA SER A 426 -23.47 -5.21 -13.43
C SER A 426 -22.92 -5.21 -11.99
N VAL A 427 -23.17 -4.13 -11.25
CA VAL A 427 -22.84 -4.06 -9.81
C VAL A 427 -23.55 -5.17 -9.04
N ASP A 428 -24.82 -5.44 -9.35
CA ASP A 428 -25.58 -6.51 -8.70
C ASP A 428 -24.95 -7.89 -8.94
N GLU A 429 -24.53 -8.21 -10.17
CA GLU A 429 -23.82 -9.46 -10.46
C GLU A 429 -22.47 -9.55 -9.75
N ALA A 430 -21.74 -8.43 -9.63
CA ALA A 430 -20.49 -8.37 -8.89
C ALA A 430 -20.72 -8.68 -7.40
N LEU A 431 -21.72 -8.05 -6.79
CA LEU A 431 -22.04 -8.22 -5.37
C LEU A 431 -22.63 -9.60 -5.05
N GLU A 432 -23.44 -10.18 -5.95
CA GLU A 432 -23.88 -11.56 -5.80
C GLU A 432 -22.73 -12.57 -5.77
N GLN A 433 -21.66 -12.33 -6.51
CA GLN A 433 -20.47 -13.18 -6.48
C GLN A 433 -19.63 -12.90 -5.24
N ALA A 434 -19.46 -11.62 -4.89
CA ALA A 434 -18.74 -11.19 -3.69
C ALA A 434 -19.38 -11.76 -2.41
N GLN A 435 -20.71 -11.69 -2.30
CA GLN A 435 -21.49 -12.23 -1.18
C GLN A 435 -21.21 -13.73 -0.97
N ARG A 436 -21.26 -14.53 -2.06
CA ARG A 436 -20.98 -15.98 -1.96
C ARG A 436 -19.56 -16.29 -1.49
N TYR A 437 -18.57 -15.47 -1.86
CA TYR A 437 -17.20 -15.65 -1.35
C TYR A 437 -17.13 -15.32 0.14
N ALA A 438 -17.76 -14.22 0.56
CA ALA A 438 -17.80 -13.81 1.97
C ALA A 438 -18.59 -14.78 2.85
N GLU A 439 -19.73 -15.31 2.38
CA GLU A 439 -20.51 -16.33 3.11
C GLU A 439 -19.65 -17.53 3.50
N SER A 440 -18.83 -18.03 2.57
CA SER A 440 -17.94 -19.15 2.87
C SER A 440 -16.89 -18.86 3.94
N VAL A 441 -16.45 -17.60 4.04
CA VAL A 441 -15.52 -17.15 5.10
C VAL A 441 -16.27 -16.98 6.41
N GLY A 442 -17.44 -16.30 6.40
CA GLY A 442 -18.25 -16.08 7.59
C GLY A 442 -18.70 -17.37 8.27
N GLU A 443 -19.08 -18.40 7.49
CA GLU A 443 -19.45 -19.72 7.99
C GLU A 443 -18.35 -20.35 8.86
N SER A 444 -17.07 -20.19 8.50
CA SER A 444 -15.96 -20.74 9.29
C SER A 444 -15.85 -20.08 10.67
N TYR A 445 -16.06 -18.77 10.75
CA TYR A 445 -16.03 -18.03 12.03
C TYR A 445 -17.26 -18.29 12.89
N GLN A 446 -18.42 -18.59 12.28
CA GLN A 446 -19.63 -18.98 13.01
C GLN A 446 -19.51 -20.39 13.63
N GLU A 447 -18.74 -21.30 13.03
CA GLU A 447 -18.51 -22.65 13.57
C GLU A 447 -17.54 -22.65 14.76
N GLU A 448 -16.71 -21.60 14.92
CA GLU A 448 -15.72 -21.47 15.99
C GLU A 448 -16.29 -20.80 17.26
N GLN A 449 -17.46 -20.17 17.18
CA GLN A 449 -18.17 -19.53 18.31
C GLN A 449 -19.05 -20.53 19.06
#